data_73d5a747fa021c8f1e81cf6769b135cb
#
_entry.id   73d5a747fa021c8f1e81cf6769b135cb
#
_cell.length_a   1.000
_cell.length_b   1.000
_cell.length_c   1.000
_cell.angle_alpha   90.00
_cell.angle_beta   90.00
_cell.angle_gamma   90.00
#
_symmetry.space_group_name_H-M   'P 1'
#
loop_
_entity.id
_entity.type
_entity.pdbx_description
1 polymer ?
#
loop_
_entity_poly.entity_id
_entity_poly.type
_entity_poly.pdbx_seq_one_letter_code
_entity_poly.pdbx_strand_id
1 'polypeptide(L)'
;MEDKLEPNMYVRLNCNYALGIGKTIGEIDEDNFIKIKFKDDFECSLPTYMIAKASHNIINLIEVGDVITTNNLCGEVTYVKGDRIYTTCYDGEYCYNYQINSIVTKEQFESIKYEVK
;
A
#
# COMPACT_ATOMS: atom_id res chain seq x y z
N MET A 1 13.48 12.36 8.15
CA MET A 1 13.56 11.44 9.27
C MET A 1 12.66 10.24 9.06
N GLU A 2 13.16 9.10 9.36
CA GLU A 2 12.37 7.89 9.16
C GLU A 2 11.59 7.54 10.41
N ASP A 3 10.39 7.09 10.19
CA ASP A 3 9.60 6.60 11.30
C ASP A 3 10.17 5.26 11.76
N LYS A 4 10.20 5.10 13.06
CA LYS A 4 10.69 3.87 13.63
C LYS A 4 9.67 2.76 13.40
N LEU A 5 10.13 1.63 12.88
CA LEU A 5 9.25 0.48 12.66
C LEU A 5 8.83 -0.13 13.98
N GLU A 6 7.55 -0.43 14.08
CA GLU A 6 6.92 -1.01 15.25
C GLU A 6 5.99 -2.12 14.82
N PRO A 7 5.57 -2.99 15.76
CA PRO A 7 4.53 -3.96 15.43
C PRO A 7 3.23 -3.25 15.02
N ASN A 8 2.46 -3.90 14.18
CA ASN A 8 1.15 -3.43 13.72
C ASN A 8 1.20 -2.19 12.84
N MET A 9 2.29 -1.96 12.14
CA MET A 9 2.37 -0.91 11.12
C MET A 9 2.16 -1.50 9.74
N TYR A 10 1.44 -0.79 8.91
CA TYR A 10 1.33 -1.14 7.49
C TYR A 10 2.62 -0.72 6.80
N VAL A 11 3.10 -1.55 5.88
CA VAL A 11 4.34 -1.29 5.17
C VAL A 11 4.17 -1.53 3.67
N ARG A 12 4.90 -0.75 2.89
CA ARG A 12 4.97 -0.89 1.45
C ARG A 12 6.44 -1.07 1.08
N LEU A 13 6.73 -2.07 0.26
CA LEU A 13 8.10 -2.41 -0.12
C LEU A 13 8.60 -1.50 -1.25
N ASN A 14 9.92 -1.36 -1.36
CA ASN A 14 10.54 -0.52 -2.38
C ASN A 14 10.92 -1.28 -3.64
N CYS A 15 10.38 -2.47 -3.81
CA CYS A 15 10.64 -3.29 -4.99
C CYS A 15 9.31 -3.78 -5.57
N ASN A 16 9.36 -4.27 -6.82
CA ASN A 16 8.14 -4.67 -7.53
C ASN A 16 7.65 -6.04 -7.10
N TYR A 17 7.35 -6.19 -5.81
CA TYR A 17 6.72 -7.41 -5.33
C TYR A 17 5.21 -7.28 -5.40
N ALA A 18 4.58 -8.28 -5.98
CA ALA A 18 3.14 -8.32 -6.09
C ALA A 18 2.45 -8.66 -4.77
N LEU A 19 3.16 -8.57 -3.67
CA LEU A 19 2.62 -8.86 -2.35
C LEU A 19 1.74 -7.73 -1.81
N GLY A 20 1.89 -6.53 -2.37
CA GLY A 20 1.06 -5.41 -1.93
C GLY A 20 1.52 -4.83 -0.61
N ILE A 21 0.54 -4.41 0.18
CA ILE A 21 0.79 -3.80 1.48
C ILE A 21 0.74 -4.89 2.54
N GLY A 22 1.78 -4.95 3.37
CA GLY A 22 1.83 -5.89 4.47
C GLY A 22 1.69 -5.18 5.81
N LYS A 23 1.70 -5.96 6.88
CA LYS A 23 1.60 -5.42 8.23
C LYS A 23 2.66 -6.07 9.11
N THR A 24 3.42 -5.26 9.83
CA THR A 24 4.44 -5.80 10.72
C THR A 24 3.79 -6.53 11.88
N ILE A 25 4.34 -7.68 12.26
CA ILE A 25 3.78 -8.50 13.34
C ILE A 25 4.77 -8.76 14.46
N GLY A 26 5.89 -8.05 14.45
CA GLY A 26 6.88 -8.18 15.49
C GLY A 26 7.83 -7.01 15.47
N GLU A 27 8.86 -7.10 16.26
CA GLU A 27 9.86 -6.05 16.32
C GLU A 27 11.04 -6.41 15.43
N ILE A 28 11.86 -5.39 15.12
CA ILE A 28 13.08 -5.59 14.34
C ILE A 28 14.02 -6.46 15.15
N ASP A 29 14.58 -7.50 14.51
CA ASP A 29 15.52 -8.38 15.21
C ASP A 29 16.96 -7.85 15.11
N GLU A 30 17.91 -8.61 15.64
CA GLU A 30 19.31 -8.20 15.72
C GLU A 30 19.94 -7.97 14.34
N ASP A 31 19.42 -8.64 13.33
CA ASP A 31 19.95 -8.56 11.97
C ASP A 31 19.21 -7.56 11.10
N ASN A 32 18.38 -6.72 11.71
CA ASN A 32 17.57 -5.73 11.01
C ASN A 32 16.54 -6.34 10.07
N PHE A 33 15.97 -7.48 10.45
CA PHE A 33 14.85 -8.10 9.76
C PHE A 33 13.60 -7.89 10.59
N ILE A 34 12.47 -7.76 9.91
CA ILE A 34 11.19 -7.66 10.57
C ILE A 34 10.20 -8.60 9.90
N LYS A 35 9.37 -9.25 10.70
CA LYS A 35 8.37 -10.17 10.17
C LYS A 35 7.16 -9.38 9.71
N ILE A 36 6.69 -9.69 8.51
CA ILE A 36 5.59 -8.98 7.88
C ILE A 36 4.56 -10.01 7.41
N LYS A 37 3.30 -9.69 7.68
CA LYS A 37 2.18 -10.53 7.24
C LYS A 37 1.47 -9.83 6.09
N PHE A 38 1.34 -10.54 4.98
CA PHE A 38 0.65 -10.03 3.81
C PHE A 38 -0.73 -10.65 3.72
N LYS A 39 -1.49 -10.24 2.72
CA LYS A 39 -2.81 -10.80 2.47
C LYS A 39 -2.70 -12.33 2.34
N ASP A 40 -3.76 -13.02 2.70
CA ASP A 40 -3.83 -14.49 2.67
C ASP A 40 -2.92 -15.15 3.70
N ASP A 41 -2.60 -14.41 4.77
CA ASP A 41 -1.80 -14.90 5.89
C ASP A 41 -0.38 -15.34 5.52
N PHE A 42 0.12 -14.86 4.40
CA PHE A 42 1.50 -15.13 4.02
C PHE A 42 2.43 -14.29 4.90
N GLU A 43 3.33 -14.94 5.61
CA GLU A 43 4.29 -14.28 6.50
C GLU A 43 5.70 -14.50 6.02
N CYS A 44 6.52 -13.48 6.10
CA CYS A 44 7.94 -13.61 5.83
C CYS A 44 8.72 -12.56 6.61
N SER A 45 10.01 -12.84 6.84
CA SER A 45 10.90 -11.86 7.46
C SER A 45 11.69 -11.19 6.37
N LEU A 46 11.69 -9.87 6.37
CA LEU A 46 12.39 -9.09 5.34
C LEU A 46 13.33 -8.08 5.98
N PRO A 47 14.45 -7.79 5.29
CA PRO A 47 15.35 -6.73 5.77
C PRO A 47 14.63 -5.39 5.76
N THR A 48 14.89 -4.58 6.77
CA THR A 48 14.21 -3.30 6.89
C THR A 48 14.49 -2.35 5.73
N TYR A 49 15.62 -2.51 5.04
CA TYR A 49 15.95 -1.64 3.91
C TYR A 49 15.01 -1.84 2.71
N MET A 50 14.23 -2.90 2.70
CA MET A 50 13.26 -3.16 1.64
C MET A 50 11.94 -2.40 1.84
N ILE A 51 11.77 -1.75 2.97
CA ILE A 51 10.53 -1.03 3.27
C ILE A 51 10.66 0.41 2.79
N ALA A 52 9.79 0.79 1.85
CA ALA A 52 9.78 2.15 1.31
C ALA A 52 8.97 3.10 2.18
N LYS A 53 7.86 2.61 2.72
CA LYS A 53 6.97 3.42 3.54
C LYS A 53 6.37 2.56 4.64
N ALA A 54 6.11 3.18 5.78
CA ALA A 54 5.45 2.52 6.90
C ALA A 54 4.55 3.52 7.60
N SER A 55 3.39 3.06 8.06
CA SER A 55 2.45 3.92 8.79
C SER A 55 1.45 3.05 9.54
N HIS A 56 0.96 3.54 10.66
CA HIS A 56 -0.13 2.88 11.37
C HIS A 56 -1.47 3.05 10.63
N ASN A 57 -1.52 3.98 9.67
CA ASN A 57 -2.70 4.19 8.86
C ASN A 57 -2.40 3.81 7.42
N ILE A 58 -3.06 2.77 6.93
CA ILE A 58 -2.82 2.23 5.59
C ILE A 58 -3.02 3.28 4.48
N ILE A 59 -3.88 4.27 4.72
CA ILE A 59 -4.16 5.31 3.76
C ILE A 59 -2.89 6.10 3.41
N ASN A 60 -1.98 6.24 4.35
CA ASN A 60 -0.74 6.98 4.12
C ASN A 60 0.20 6.30 3.14
N LEU A 61 -0.10 5.06 2.75
CA LEU A 61 0.75 4.29 1.84
C LEU A 61 0.27 4.35 0.39
N ILE A 62 -0.85 5.03 0.12
CA ILE A 62 -1.41 5.12 -1.23
C ILE A 62 -0.48 5.94 -2.12
N GLU A 63 -0.27 5.45 -3.34
CA GLU A 63 0.56 6.12 -4.34
C GLU A 63 -0.19 6.26 -5.65
N VAL A 64 0.25 7.19 -6.48
CA VAL A 64 -0.27 7.34 -7.84
C VAL A 64 -0.08 6.01 -8.58
N GLY A 65 -1.10 5.57 -9.27
CA GLY A 65 -1.10 4.30 -9.98
C GLY A 65 -1.81 3.17 -9.24
N ASP A 66 -2.02 3.33 -7.94
CA ASP A 66 -2.78 2.34 -7.19
C ASP A 66 -4.25 2.40 -7.61
N VAL A 67 -4.96 1.29 -7.42
CA VAL A 67 -6.40 1.25 -7.68
C VAL A 67 -7.12 1.21 -6.34
N ILE A 68 -8.06 2.10 -6.16
CA ILE A 68 -8.84 2.17 -4.92
C ILE A 68 -10.31 1.97 -5.21
N THR A 69 -11.05 1.49 -4.21
CA THR A 69 -12.50 1.42 -4.30
C THR A 69 -13.12 2.21 -3.16
N THR A 70 -14.23 2.84 -3.47
CA THR A 70 -15.12 3.45 -2.48
C THR A 70 -16.44 2.70 -2.53
N ASN A 71 -17.44 3.16 -1.79
CA ASN A 71 -18.75 2.48 -1.79
C ASN A 71 -19.38 2.41 -3.18
N ASN A 72 -19.07 3.37 -4.05
CA ASN A 72 -19.74 3.48 -5.35
C ASN A 72 -18.82 3.35 -6.54
N LEU A 73 -17.52 3.56 -6.35
CA LEU A 73 -16.61 3.71 -7.48
C LEU A 73 -15.32 2.96 -7.27
N CYS A 74 -14.68 2.65 -8.39
CA CYS A 74 -13.37 2.04 -8.43
C CYS A 74 -12.54 2.82 -9.44
N GLY A 75 -11.34 3.23 -9.09
CA GLY A 75 -10.53 4.01 -10.01
C GLY A 75 -9.06 4.00 -9.67
N GLU A 76 -8.27 4.38 -10.65
CA GLU A 76 -6.83 4.50 -10.49
C GLU A 76 -6.49 5.86 -9.89
N VAL A 77 -5.61 5.88 -8.90
CA VAL A 77 -5.17 7.11 -8.25
C VAL A 77 -4.29 7.91 -9.22
N THR A 78 -4.66 9.15 -9.46
CA THR A 78 -3.91 10.04 -10.34
C THR A 78 -3.13 11.11 -9.58
N TYR A 79 -3.57 11.42 -8.36
CA TYR A 79 -2.91 12.46 -7.58
C TYR A 79 -3.34 12.35 -6.12
N VAL A 80 -2.42 12.57 -5.20
CA VAL A 80 -2.70 12.55 -3.78
C VAL A 80 -2.28 13.88 -3.18
N LYS A 81 -3.19 14.53 -2.47
CA LYS A 81 -2.89 15.80 -1.81
C LYS A 81 -3.51 15.77 -0.41
N GLY A 82 -2.69 15.51 0.60
CA GLY A 82 -3.17 15.42 1.96
C GLY A 82 -4.20 14.30 2.11
N ASP A 83 -5.40 14.64 2.55
CA ASP A 83 -6.49 13.68 2.72
C ASP A 83 -7.36 13.54 1.47
N ARG A 84 -7.00 14.21 0.38
CA ARG A 84 -7.75 14.18 -0.87
C ARG A 84 -7.07 13.28 -1.88
N ILE A 85 -7.84 12.40 -2.49
CA ILE A 85 -7.33 11.44 -3.47
C ILE A 85 -8.09 11.61 -4.77
N TYR A 86 -7.35 11.92 -5.83
CA TYR A 86 -7.92 12.11 -7.16
C TYR A 86 -7.77 10.82 -7.93
N THR A 87 -8.82 10.44 -8.64
CA THR A 87 -8.83 9.20 -9.41
C THR A 87 -9.42 9.40 -10.78
N THR A 88 -9.27 8.38 -11.61
CA THR A 88 -9.84 8.38 -12.95
C THR A 88 -11.37 8.35 -12.96
N CYS A 89 -11.99 7.99 -11.86
CA CYS A 89 -13.45 7.89 -11.78
C CYS A 89 -14.12 9.23 -11.44
N TYR A 90 -13.36 10.17 -10.91
CA TYR A 90 -13.89 11.47 -10.53
C TYR A 90 -13.26 12.51 -11.42
N ASP A 91 -14.00 12.94 -12.42
CA ASP A 91 -13.49 13.91 -13.39
C ASP A 91 -13.28 15.27 -12.73
N GLY A 92 -12.03 15.58 -12.41
CA GLY A 92 -11.68 16.83 -11.77
C GLY A 92 -12.03 16.91 -10.29
N GLU A 93 -12.59 15.85 -9.74
CA GLU A 93 -12.96 15.82 -8.34
C GLU A 93 -12.15 14.79 -7.58
N TYR A 94 -12.34 14.72 -6.29
CA TYR A 94 -11.57 13.85 -5.43
C TYR A 94 -12.47 13.16 -4.41
N CYS A 95 -11.96 12.07 -3.81
CA CYS A 95 -12.58 11.50 -2.64
C CYS A 95 -11.67 11.75 -1.45
N TYR A 96 -12.23 11.69 -0.26
CA TYR A 96 -11.43 11.77 0.95
C TYR A 96 -10.90 10.39 1.31
N ASN A 97 -9.77 10.36 1.99
CA ASN A 97 -9.13 9.10 2.34
C ASN A 97 -10.04 8.19 3.16
N TYR A 98 -10.92 8.75 3.99
CA TYR A 98 -11.80 7.94 4.84
C TYR A 98 -12.92 7.24 4.05
N GLN A 99 -13.09 7.57 2.78
CA GLN A 99 -14.11 6.96 1.93
C GLN A 99 -13.59 5.71 1.22
N ILE A 100 -12.32 5.42 1.35
CA ILE A 100 -11.69 4.30 0.64
C ILE A 100 -11.97 2.99 1.37
N ASN A 101 -12.48 2.02 0.64
CA ASN A 101 -12.79 0.69 1.18
C ASN A 101 -11.69 -0.33 0.91
N SER A 102 -10.98 -0.20 -0.20
CA SER A 102 -9.93 -1.14 -0.52
C SER A 102 -8.87 -0.52 -1.41
N ILE A 103 -7.70 -1.13 -1.41
CA ILE A 103 -6.55 -0.67 -2.20
C ILE A 103 -5.93 -1.89 -2.87
N VAL A 104 -5.69 -1.78 -4.18
CA VAL A 104 -4.85 -2.71 -4.91
C VAL A 104 -3.65 -1.90 -5.36
N THR A 105 -2.46 -2.26 -4.91
CA THR A 105 -1.27 -1.48 -5.27
C THR A 105 -0.99 -1.64 -6.77
N LYS A 106 -0.29 -0.65 -7.33
CA LYS A 106 0.07 -0.71 -8.75
C LYS A 106 0.88 -1.97 -9.06
N GLU A 107 1.71 -2.43 -8.12
CA GLU A 107 2.49 -3.64 -8.31
C GLU A 107 1.61 -4.88 -8.36
N GLN A 108 0.60 -4.95 -7.50
CA GLN A 108 -0.36 -6.06 -7.52
C GLN A 108 -1.16 -6.04 -8.82
N PHE A 109 -1.59 -4.85 -9.24
CA PHE A 109 -2.39 -4.71 -10.45
C PHE A 109 -1.60 -5.17 -11.67
N GLU A 110 -0.32 -4.79 -11.75
CA GLU A 110 0.54 -5.22 -12.86
C GLU A 110 0.67 -6.74 -12.92
N SER A 111 0.70 -7.39 -11.76
CA SER A 111 0.92 -8.84 -11.73
C SER A 111 -0.30 -9.65 -12.13
N ILE A 112 -1.50 -9.07 -12.04
CA ILE A 112 -2.74 -9.81 -12.32
C ILE A 112 -3.44 -9.42 -13.61
N LYS A 113 -2.98 -8.38 -14.28
CA LYS A 113 -3.65 -7.95 -15.51
C LYS A 113 -3.27 -8.86 -16.67
N TYR A 114 -4.20 -8.99 -17.60
CA TYR A 114 -3.94 -9.71 -18.84
C TYR A 114 -3.50 -8.72 -19.91
N GLU A 115 -2.45 -9.07 -20.62
CA GLU A 115 -2.00 -8.23 -21.73
C GLU A 115 -2.69 -8.68 -23.00
N VAL A 116 -3.21 -7.72 -23.75
CA VAL A 116 -3.86 -7.98 -25.02
C VAL A 116 -2.89 -7.58 -26.13
N LYS A 117 -2.53 -8.54 -26.94
CA LYS A 117 -1.55 -8.33 -28.03
C LYS A 117 -2.21 -8.39 -29.38
#